data_5f329d105e2c964345b889464e2cd72a
#
_entry.id   5f329d105e2c964345b889464e2cd72a
#
_cell.length_a   1.000
_cell.length_b   1.000
_cell.length_c   1.000
_cell.angle_alpha   90.00
_cell.angle_beta   90.00
_cell.angle_gamma   90.00
#
_symmetry.space_group_name_H-M   'P 1'
#
loop_
_entity.id
_entity.type
_entity.pdbx_description
1 polymer ?
#
loop_
_entity_poly.entity_id
_entity_poly.type
_entity_poly.pdbx_seq_one_letter_code
_entity_poly.pdbx_strand_id
1 'polypeptide(L)'
;MGDLGVEEELSCEDGFKQYIMVKKDRKIICRIQCLNPPANMPAVWNITDIVRQETLDFLFGLSRCLLRRAPETSHQEKEWGEFLGFLQKHKRVATGNHECFQFFILPPKEGSGLSYTFACYREREKPSECPVGKASGSTSYVIKDACSPSNEDAVVGAQTCDLSAKASGQPGKTNQHNLSLESNFVRADPSYLKTLGHTHSGWIFGAIAEFVDNSRDAKATKLEISIDMIFSKAVGREIPMLCIIDDGCGMNHQEMLQMVSFGHRQPDADDANRIGRFGIGFKTGAMKLGKDALVLSQTTNSRSIAFLSQTLNEGKNNLEIPIVSYYRNGQFMELDKKNETLFKHNLKAIKKFSPFDKYFIGQKVGLFSKDGTGTHIYIWNLDEWGSNYSLQWESGIIGGSSFHQGDILIRSRRVRARPGQMTQMVPLDYSLRSYLEVIFLDPRIKIYVQGSQVKSRPLARSLNKTVVENGTIMGKSVQLTLGCSQLEWEEANCGMFLYWHGRLIEAYKRVGSMMHNGDKGRGVLGVIDVTNLMADDNGHVWVHNNKQGFQDCEVYAELEKWLGEKSDKYLDEHVDKVELSWIRKMGK
;
A
#
# COMPACT_ATOMS: atom_id res chain seq x y z
N MET A 1 -22.73 -10.33 -33.08
CA MET A 1 -22.39 -10.13 -34.49
C MET A 1 -21.57 -8.88 -34.59
N GLY A 2 -20.31 -8.98 -34.95
CA GLY A 2 -19.39 -7.86 -35.10
C GLY A 2 -17.96 -8.29 -34.75
N ASP A 3 -17.46 -9.17 -35.55
CA ASP A 3 -16.09 -9.67 -35.65
C ASP A 3 -15.21 -8.52 -36.17
N LEU A 4 -14.15 -8.17 -35.47
CA LEU A 4 -13.06 -7.39 -36.03
C LEU A 4 -11.78 -8.19 -35.79
N GLY A 5 -11.59 -9.14 -36.66
CA GLY A 5 -10.30 -9.74 -36.93
C GLY A 5 -9.38 -8.72 -37.59
N VAL A 6 -8.24 -8.48 -37.00
CA VAL A 6 -7.06 -7.97 -37.71
C VAL A 6 -6.07 -9.11 -37.73
N GLU A 7 -6.18 -9.93 -38.77
CA GLU A 7 -5.11 -10.77 -39.25
C GLU A 7 -4.08 -9.85 -39.94
N GLU A 8 -3.07 -9.42 -39.22
CA GLU A 8 -1.83 -9.01 -39.86
C GLU A 8 -1.06 -10.29 -40.26
N GLU A 9 -1.23 -10.71 -41.49
CA GLU A 9 -0.30 -11.56 -42.19
C GLU A 9 1.05 -10.83 -42.26
N LEU A 10 1.96 -11.19 -41.33
CA LEU A 10 3.36 -10.83 -41.42
C LEU A 10 4.04 -11.69 -42.48
N SER A 11 3.93 -11.29 -43.75
CA SER A 11 4.84 -11.66 -44.82
C SER A 11 6.17 -10.91 -44.64
N CYS A 12 7.03 -11.39 -43.73
CA CYS A 12 8.42 -10.94 -43.61
C CYS A 12 9.35 -12.06 -44.09
N GLU A 13 9.68 -12.06 -45.37
CA GLU A 13 10.73 -12.95 -45.92
C GLU A 13 12.17 -12.47 -45.64
N ASP A 14 12.39 -11.26 -45.10
CA ASP A 14 13.73 -10.65 -44.91
C ASP A 14 14.09 -10.28 -43.48
N GLY A 15 13.50 -10.93 -42.46
CA GLY A 15 13.89 -10.72 -41.06
C GLY A 15 15.18 -11.43 -40.67
N PHE A 16 15.97 -10.86 -39.72
CA PHE A 16 17.14 -11.51 -39.16
C PHE A 16 16.76 -12.85 -38.54
N LYS A 17 17.45 -13.93 -38.92
CA LYS A 17 17.14 -15.32 -38.52
C LYS A 17 18.32 -15.92 -37.77
N GLN A 18 18.05 -16.48 -36.58
CA GLN A 18 19.06 -17.19 -35.79
C GLN A 18 18.60 -18.59 -35.47
N TYR A 19 19.52 -19.56 -35.57
CA TYR A 19 19.26 -20.92 -35.18
C TYR A 19 19.61 -21.16 -33.74
N ILE A 20 18.69 -21.80 -33.00
CA ILE A 20 18.81 -22.08 -31.58
C ILE A 20 18.64 -23.58 -31.36
N MET A 21 19.48 -24.15 -30.51
CA MET A 21 19.37 -25.53 -30.07
C MET A 21 18.66 -25.60 -28.72
N VAL A 22 17.47 -26.17 -28.67
CA VAL A 22 16.71 -26.39 -27.45
C VAL A 22 17.06 -27.71 -26.81
N LYS A 23 17.46 -27.70 -25.55
CA LYS A 23 17.85 -28.89 -24.77
C LYS A 23 17.04 -28.98 -23.49
N LYS A 24 16.79 -30.20 -23.01
CA LYS A 24 16.27 -30.49 -21.67
C LYS A 24 17.03 -31.69 -21.12
N ASP A 25 17.44 -31.63 -19.86
CA ASP A 25 18.20 -32.71 -19.17
C ASP A 25 19.40 -33.22 -19.98
N ARG A 26 20.16 -32.29 -20.59
CA ARG A 26 21.28 -32.55 -21.53
C ARG A 26 20.89 -33.20 -22.88
N LYS A 27 19.62 -33.59 -23.09
CA LYS A 27 19.10 -34.12 -24.33
C LYS A 27 18.66 -32.98 -25.26
N ILE A 28 19.03 -33.07 -26.55
CA ILE A 28 18.57 -32.13 -27.57
C ILE A 28 17.11 -32.46 -27.91
N ILE A 29 16.20 -31.47 -27.77
CA ILE A 29 14.81 -31.60 -28.20
C ILE A 29 14.70 -31.29 -29.69
N CYS A 30 15.19 -30.10 -30.10
CA CYS A 30 15.08 -29.65 -31.47
C CYS A 30 16.05 -28.51 -31.77
N ARG A 31 16.42 -28.37 -33.04
CA ARG A 31 17.00 -27.14 -33.58
C ARG A 31 15.87 -26.30 -34.16
N ILE A 32 15.73 -25.08 -33.67
CA ILE A 32 14.67 -24.17 -34.07
C ILE A 32 15.23 -22.93 -34.74
N GLN A 33 14.41 -22.30 -35.55
CA GLN A 33 14.67 -20.99 -36.14
C GLN A 33 13.91 -19.94 -35.34
N CYS A 34 14.63 -18.95 -34.79
CA CYS A 34 14.06 -17.78 -34.15
C CYS A 34 14.02 -16.62 -35.14
N LEU A 35 12.87 -16.01 -35.32
CA LEU A 35 12.69 -14.83 -36.16
C LEU A 35 12.69 -13.58 -35.27
N ASN A 36 13.47 -12.60 -35.68
CA ASN A 36 13.69 -11.34 -34.96
C ASN A 36 14.24 -11.55 -33.52
N PRO A 37 15.33 -12.31 -33.36
CA PRO A 37 15.97 -12.45 -32.06
C PRO A 37 16.65 -11.15 -31.63
N PRO A 38 16.83 -10.90 -30.31
CA PRO A 38 17.69 -9.82 -29.83
C PRO A 38 19.16 -10.06 -30.19
N ALA A 39 19.96 -9.00 -30.28
CA ALA A 39 21.33 -9.04 -30.84
C ALA A 39 22.28 -10.04 -30.15
N ASN A 40 22.07 -10.35 -28.87
CA ASN A 40 22.96 -11.20 -28.07
C ASN A 40 22.28 -12.49 -27.59
N MET A 41 21.29 -12.99 -28.34
CA MET A 41 20.58 -14.20 -27.95
C MET A 41 21.48 -15.45 -27.99
N PRO A 42 21.51 -16.28 -26.94
CA PRO A 42 22.34 -17.48 -26.92
C PRO A 42 21.88 -18.54 -27.95
N ALA A 43 22.82 -19.20 -28.60
CA ALA A 43 22.55 -20.24 -29.58
C ALA A 43 22.05 -21.56 -28.97
N VAL A 44 22.14 -21.75 -27.66
CA VAL A 44 21.68 -22.94 -26.93
C VAL A 44 20.77 -22.54 -25.80
N TRP A 45 19.54 -23.06 -25.81
CA TRP A 45 18.56 -22.85 -24.76
C TRP A 45 18.37 -24.14 -23.94
N ASN A 46 18.74 -24.11 -22.68
CA ASN A 46 18.53 -25.19 -21.74
C ASN A 46 17.24 -24.98 -20.96
N ILE A 47 16.25 -25.85 -21.15
CA ILE A 47 15.03 -25.83 -20.35
C ILE A 47 15.38 -26.34 -18.97
N THR A 48 15.13 -25.47 -17.97
CA THR A 48 15.40 -25.75 -16.54
C THR A 48 14.15 -26.22 -15.84
N ASP A 49 12.96 -25.74 -16.26
CA ASP A 49 11.71 -26.07 -15.61
C ASP A 49 10.51 -25.98 -16.58
N ILE A 50 9.38 -26.61 -16.22
CA ILE A 50 8.11 -26.54 -16.94
C ILE A 50 7.00 -26.22 -15.96
N VAL A 51 6.51 -25.00 -15.99
CA VAL A 51 5.57 -24.44 -15.02
C VAL A 51 4.16 -24.27 -15.61
N ARG A 52 3.15 -24.09 -14.79
CA ARG A 52 1.79 -23.80 -15.27
C ARG A 52 1.74 -22.40 -15.86
N GLN A 53 1.03 -22.23 -16.98
CA GLN A 53 0.88 -20.92 -17.65
C GLN A 53 0.24 -19.88 -16.74
N GLU A 54 -0.71 -20.28 -15.93
CA GLU A 54 -1.43 -19.41 -14.97
C GLU A 54 -0.53 -18.79 -13.87
N THR A 55 0.67 -19.35 -13.68
CA THR A 55 1.63 -18.82 -12.69
C THR A 55 2.57 -17.75 -13.24
N LEU A 56 2.42 -17.37 -14.51
CA LEU A 56 3.36 -16.52 -15.23
C LEU A 56 2.69 -15.29 -15.89
N ASP A 57 1.83 -14.60 -15.14
CA ASP A 57 1.09 -13.43 -15.64
C ASP A 57 1.99 -12.28 -16.11
N PHE A 58 3.23 -12.22 -15.60
CA PHE A 58 4.21 -11.21 -15.99
C PHE A 58 4.74 -11.36 -17.43
N LEU A 59 4.46 -12.47 -18.12
CA LEU A 59 4.91 -12.69 -19.51
C LEU A 59 4.30 -11.72 -20.52
N PHE A 60 3.18 -11.09 -20.19
CA PHE A 60 2.49 -10.14 -21.10
C PHE A 60 3.28 -8.87 -21.38
N GLY A 61 4.22 -8.48 -20.51
CA GLY A 61 5.09 -7.31 -20.68
C GLY A 61 6.45 -7.59 -21.30
N LEU A 62 6.77 -8.85 -21.59
CA LEU A 62 8.08 -9.21 -22.12
C LEU A 62 8.15 -9.14 -23.64
N SER A 63 9.35 -8.88 -24.16
CA SER A 63 9.65 -8.99 -25.59
C SER A 63 9.42 -10.41 -26.10
N ARG A 64 8.94 -10.54 -27.35
CA ARG A 64 8.56 -11.83 -27.93
C ARG A 64 9.31 -12.08 -29.21
N CYS A 65 9.67 -13.34 -29.45
CA CYS A 65 10.18 -13.81 -30.74
C CYS A 65 9.38 -15.02 -31.20
N LEU A 66 9.31 -15.20 -32.49
CA LEU A 66 8.64 -16.34 -33.11
C LEU A 66 9.63 -17.50 -33.29
N LEU A 67 9.26 -18.68 -32.80
CA LEU A 67 10.02 -19.91 -32.91
C LEU A 67 9.37 -20.84 -33.94
N ARG A 68 10.13 -21.24 -34.96
CA ARG A 68 9.73 -22.23 -35.95
C ARG A 68 10.74 -23.37 -35.94
N ARG A 69 10.34 -24.54 -36.41
CA ARG A 69 11.26 -25.62 -36.67
C ARG A 69 12.25 -25.22 -37.77
N ALA A 70 13.53 -25.59 -37.59
CA ALA A 70 14.53 -25.40 -38.63
C ALA A 70 14.26 -26.38 -39.83
N PRO A 71 14.35 -25.94 -41.11
CA PRO A 71 13.97 -26.75 -42.27
C PRO A 71 14.77 -28.04 -42.44
N GLU A 72 15.98 -28.11 -41.90
CA GLU A 72 16.96 -29.20 -42.14
C GLU A 72 16.84 -30.40 -41.17
N THR A 73 15.86 -30.43 -40.25
CA THR A 73 15.82 -31.37 -39.13
C THR A 73 14.59 -32.29 -39.14
N SER A 74 14.41 -33.08 -40.18
CA SER A 74 13.27 -34.03 -40.27
C SER A 74 13.22 -35.03 -39.10
N HIS A 75 14.36 -35.44 -38.56
CA HIS A 75 14.42 -36.41 -37.46
C HIS A 75 13.96 -35.83 -36.09
N GLN A 76 14.07 -34.52 -35.89
CA GLN A 76 13.66 -33.84 -34.66
C GLN A 76 12.23 -33.28 -34.72
N GLU A 77 11.55 -33.46 -35.84
CA GLU A 77 10.18 -32.98 -36.06
C GLU A 77 9.19 -33.59 -35.08
N LYS A 78 9.31 -34.89 -34.88
CA LYS A 78 8.45 -35.63 -33.96
C LYS A 78 8.66 -35.16 -32.51
N GLU A 79 9.90 -35.01 -32.05
CA GLU A 79 10.23 -34.58 -30.70
C GLU A 79 9.78 -33.15 -30.42
N TRP A 80 9.91 -32.24 -31.39
CA TRP A 80 9.42 -30.87 -31.27
C TRP A 80 7.87 -30.80 -31.21
N GLY A 81 7.20 -31.53 -32.09
CA GLY A 81 5.74 -31.63 -32.11
C GLY A 81 5.18 -32.23 -30.82
N GLU A 82 5.80 -33.29 -30.31
CA GLU A 82 5.43 -33.91 -29.03
C GLU A 82 5.65 -32.93 -27.84
N PHE A 83 6.75 -32.17 -27.86
CA PHE A 83 7.06 -31.19 -26.86
C PHE A 83 6.04 -30.04 -26.86
N LEU A 84 5.74 -29.46 -28.03
CA LEU A 84 4.72 -28.41 -28.16
C LEU A 84 3.31 -28.92 -27.82
N GLY A 85 2.97 -30.13 -28.26
CA GLY A 85 1.71 -30.78 -27.92
C GLY A 85 1.54 -30.99 -26.41
N PHE A 86 2.64 -31.37 -25.73
CA PHE A 86 2.64 -31.46 -24.27
C PHE A 86 2.38 -30.09 -23.60
N LEU A 87 3.08 -29.03 -24.05
CA LEU A 87 2.88 -27.67 -23.48
C LEU A 87 1.44 -27.20 -23.69
N GLN A 88 0.87 -27.44 -24.89
CA GLN A 88 -0.49 -27.04 -25.23
C GLN A 88 -1.53 -27.81 -24.41
N LYS A 89 -1.46 -29.15 -24.40
CA LYS A 89 -2.40 -30.04 -23.71
C LYS A 89 -2.49 -29.77 -22.21
N HIS A 90 -1.34 -29.48 -21.60
CA HIS A 90 -1.24 -29.27 -20.14
C HIS A 90 -1.18 -27.81 -19.72
N LYS A 91 -1.36 -26.86 -20.65
CA LYS A 91 -1.26 -25.41 -20.42
C LYS A 91 0.02 -25.06 -19.65
N ARG A 92 1.17 -25.52 -20.19
CA ARG A 92 2.48 -25.35 -19.56
C ARG A 92 3.37 -24.42 -20.38
N VAL A 93 4.32 -23.78 -19.69
CA VAL A 93 5.37 -22.94 -20.27
C VAL A 93 6.71 -23.53 -19.88
N ALA A 94 7.59 -23.74 -20.87
CA ALA A 94 8.95 -24.18 -20.59
C ALA A 94 9.84 -22.95 -20.31
N THR A 95 10.59 -23.01 -19.22
CA THR A 95 11.46 -21.90 -18.79
C THR A 95 12.91 -22.32 -18.82
N GLY A 96 13.79 -21.39 -19.12
CA GLY A 96 15.22 -21.60 -19.06
C GLY A 96 15.98 -20.33 -18.74
N ASN A 97 17.17 -20.51 -18.19
CA ASN A 97 18.09 -19.45 -17.82
C ASN A 97 19.41 -19.60 -18.56
N HIS A 98 19.91 -18.50 -19.06
CA HIS A 98 21.28 -18.36 -19.57
C HIS A 98 21.92 -17.16 -18.87
N GLU A 99 23.24 -17.04 -18.90
CA GLU A 99 23.97 -15.97 -18.16
C GLU A 99 23.37 -14.57 -18.34
N CYS A 100 22.97 -14.23 -19.58
CA CYS A 100 22.44 -12.90 -19.91
C CYS A 100 20.95 -12.90 -20.22
N PHE A 101 20.28 -14.06 -20.29
CA PHE A 101 18.88 -14.17 -20.70
C PHE A 101 18.08 -15.14 -19.85
N GLN A 102 16.81 -14.81 -19.63
CA GLN A 102 15.80 -15.75 -19.19
C GLN A 102 14.75 -15.85 -20.30
N PHE A 103 14.37 -17.04 -20.68
CA PHE A 103 13.40 -17.28 -21.75
C PHE A 103 12.26 -18.19 -21.29
N PHE A 104 11.11 -18.06 -21.97
CA PHE A 104 9.85 -18.74 -21.68
C PHE A 104 9.22 -19.18 -22.99
N ILE A 105 9.21 -20.48 -23.30
CA ILE A 105 8.57 -21.02 -24.49
C ILE A 105 7.10 -21.26 -24.20
N LEU A 106 6.21 -20.53 -24.89
CA LEU A 106 4.77 -20.57 -24.70
C LEU A 106 4.14 -21.79 -25.36
N PRO A 107 2.98 -22.29 -24.86
CA PRO A 107 2.19 -23.27 -25.60
C PRO A 107 1.68 -22.65 -26.92
N PRO A 108 1.57 -23.41 -28.00
CA PRO A 108 0.93 -22.95 -29.23
C PRO A 108 -0.53 -22.55 -29.00
N LYS A 109 -1.03 -21.58 -29.77
CA LYS A 109 -2.46 -21.23 -29.74
C LYS A 109 -3.33 -22.37 -30.20
N GLU A 110 -4.53 -22.51 -29.64
CA GLU A 110 -5.52 -23.48 -30.12
C GLU A 110 -5.84 -23.19 -31.61
N GLY A 111 -5.73 -24.18 -32.46
CA GLY A 111 -5.95 -24.06 -33.91
C GLY A 111 -4.74 -23.66 -34.75
N SER A 112 -3.58 -23.29 -34.18
CA SER A 112 -2.41 -22.84 -34.93
C SER A 112 -1.50 -23.98 -35.43
N GLY A 113 -1.82 -25.24 -35.12
CA GLY A 113 -0.94 -26.38 -35.39
C GLY A 113 0.31 -26.41 -34.49
N LEU A 114 1.11 -27.47 -34.59
CA LEU A 114 2.33 -27.66 -33.78
C LEU A 114 3.62 -27.26 -34.53
N SER A 115 3.52 -26.39 -35.55
CA SER A 115 4.65 -26.00 -36.38
C SER A 115 5.43 -24.79 -35.83
N TYR A 116 4.80 -23.95 -35.08
CA TYR A 116 5.42 -22.75 -34.48
C TYR A 116 4.85 -22.41 -33.11
N THR A 117 5.59 -21.62 -32.34
CA THR A 117 5.15 -21.01 -31.11
C THR A 117 5.91 -19.72 -30.85
N PHE A 118 5.56 -19.02 -29.78
CA PHE A 118 6.26 -17.82 -29.34
C PHE A 118 7.09 -18.11 -28.10
N ALA A 119 8.22 -17.42 -27.98
CA ALA A 119 8.92 -17.30 -26.70
C ALA A 119 8.96 -15.86 -26.25
N CYS A 120 8.74 -15.67 -24.95
CA CYS A 120 9.04 -14.41 -24.27
C CYS A 120 10.47 -14.49 -23.72
N TYR A 121 11.14 -13.34 -23.64
CA TYR A 121 12.47 -13.26 -23.05
C TYR A 121 12.69 -11.94 -22.35
N ARG A 122 13.63 -11.94 -21.38
CA ARG A 122 14.19 -10.75 -20.77
C ARG A 122 15.69 -10.86 -20.63
N GLU A 123 16.40 -9.76 -20.88
CA GLU A 123 17.82 -9.64 -20.62
C GLU A 123 18.06 -9.53 -19.12
N ARG A 124 19.16 -10.12 -18.65
CA ARG A 124 19.66 -9.98 -17.29
C ARG A 124 20.90 -9.11 -17.32
N GLU A 125 21.00 -8.13 -16.45
CA GLU A 125 22.22 -7.37 -16.25
C GLU A 125 23.33 -8.31 -15.80
N LYS A 126 24.51 -8.23 -16.45
CA LYS A 126 25.70 -8.94 -15.99
C LYS A 126 26.08 -8.46 -14.61
N PRO A 127 26.40 -9.35 -13.65
CA PRO A 127 27.07 -8.93 -12.42
C PRO A 127 28.38 -8.25 -12.81
N SER A 128 28.58 -7.02 -12.34
CA SER A 128 29.83 -6.29 -12.53
C SER A 128 30.97 -7.09 -11.87
N GLU A 129 31.96 -7.50 -12.68
CA GLU A 129 33.19 -8.12 -12.19
C GLU A 129 33.93 -7.11 -11.31
N CYS A 130 33.98 -7.38 -10.01
CA CYS A 130 34.95 -6.74 -9.13
C CYS A 130 36.36 -7.26 -9.45
N PRO A 131 37.38 -6.42 -9.53
CA PRO A 131 38.78 -6.86 -9.81
C PRO A 131 39.30 -7.72 -8.66
N VAL A 132 39.73 -8.92 -9.01
CA VAL A 132 40.33 -9.89 -8.10
C VAL A 132 41.70 -9.40 -7.66
N GLY A 133 41.81 -8.91 -6.43
CA GLY A 133 43.07 -8.79 -5.72
C GLY A 133 43.43 -10.11 -5.07
N LYS A 134 44.58 -10.66 -5.46
CA LYS A 134 45.17 -11.87 -4.86
C LYS A 134 45.52 -11.62 -3.40
N ALA A 135 45.05 -12.47 -2.48
CA ALA A 135 45.79 -12.84 -1.28
C ALA A 135 45.20 -14.14 -0.67
N SER A 136 46.09 -15.06 -0.48
CA SER A 136 46.01 -16.33 0.21
C SER A 136 45.70 -16.20 1.70
N GLY A 137 44.98 -17.17 2.28
CA GLY A 137 44.99 -17.37 3.72
C GLY A 137 43.68 -17.95 4.28
N SER A 138 43.61 -19.27 4.37
CA SER A 138 42.62 -20.00 5.16
C SER A 138 42.72 -19.67 6.64
N THR A 139 41.63 -19.38 7.32
CA THR A 139 41.45 -19.76 8.73
C THR A 139 39.96 -19.76 9.12
N SER A 140 39.51 -20.90 9.53
CA SER A 140 38.24 -21.18 10.18
C SER A 140 38.18 -20.52 11.56
N TYR A 141 37.06 -19.87 11.92
CA TYR A 141 36.74 -19.57 13.31
C TYR A 141 35.37 -20.10 13.70
N VAL A 142 35.47 -20.93 14.72
CA VAL A 142 34.42 -21.60 15.51
C VAL A 142 33.76 -20.56 16.43
N ILE A 143 32.44 -20.61 16.49
CA ILE A 143 31.62 -19.91 17.48
C ILE A 143 31.80 -20.58 18.85
N LYS A 144 32.05 -19.79 19.89
CA LYS A 144 31.82 -20.18 21.29
C LYS A 144 31.15 -19.05 22.06
N ASP A 145 30.04 -19.42 22.66
CA ASP A 145 29.31 -18.68 23.70
C ASP A 145 30.17 -18.41 24.93
N ALA A 146 29.93 -17.27 25.60
CA ALA A 146 29.77 -17.25 27.08
C ALA A 146 29.59 -15.84 27.66
N CYS A 147 28.46 -15.66 28.33
CA CYS A 147 28.22 -15.05 29.67
C CYS A 147 28.82 -13.70 30.07
N SER A 148 27.89 -12.84 30.54
CA SER A 148 28.01 -11.66 31.43
C SER A 148 28.60 -11.99 32.84
N PRO A 149 28.64 -11.10 33.87
CA PRO A 149 28.56 -9.62 33.93
C PRO A 149 29.61 -9.01 34.91
N SER A 150 29.69 -7.69 35.07
CA SER A 150 29.70 -6.97 36.36
C SER A 150 30.14 -5.51 36.26
N ASN A 151 29.33 -4.67 36.87
CA ASN A 151 29.50 -3.41 37.57
C ASN A 151 30.89 -2.76 37.65
N GLU A 152 30.93 -1.41 37.48
CA GLU A 152 31.02 -0.43 38.55
C GLU A 152 31.27 0.99 38.05
N ASP A 153 30.58 1.90 38.71
CA ASP A 153 30.64 3.32 38.88
C ASP A 153 31.85 4.15 38.42
N ALA A 154 31.60 5.33 37.83
CA ALA A 154 32.23 6.59 38.26
C ALA A 154 31.48 7.85 37.70
N VAL A 155 30.94 8.61 38.61
CA VAL A 155 30.46 9.98 38.51
C VAL A 155 31.66 10.95 38.49
N VAL A 156 31.63 11.99 37.65
CA VAL A 156 32.26 13.34 37.80
C VAL A 156 31.99 14.06 36.47
N GLY A 157 31.37 15.21 36.31
CA GLY A 157 31.39 16.43 37.02
C GLY A 157 31.33 17.54 35.96
N ALA A 158 30.29 18.38 35.99
CA ALA A 158 30.13 19.54 35.12
C ALA A 158 31.20 20.58 35.39
N GLN A 159 31.74 21.23 34.36
CA GLN A 159 32.30 22.58 34.48
C GLN A 159 32.06 23.41 33.21
N THR A 160 31.23 24.41 33.39
CA THR A 160 31.08 25.61 32.54
C THR A 160 32.35 26.46 32.63
N CYS A 161 32.83 26.98 31.50
CA CYS A 161 33.75 28.14 31.48
C CYS A 161 33.35 29.12 30.39
N ASP A 162 32.73 30.22 30.83
CA ASP A 162 32.74 31.50 30.13
C ASP A 162 34.13 32.08 30.15
N LEU A 163 34.57 32.60 29.02
CA LEU A 163 35.62 33.65 28.98
C LEU A 163 35.46 34.53 27.73
N SER A 164 34.93 35.72 27.99
CA SER A 164 35.07 36.90 27.13
C SER A 164 36.46 37.51 27.29
N ALA A 165 37.17 37.79 26.20
CA ALA A 165 38.21 38.77 26.17
C ALA A 165 38.39 39.37 24.77
N LYS A 166 38.29 40.69 24.71
CA LYS A 166 38.62 41.59 23.61
C LYS A 166 40.13 41.68 23.43
N ALA A 167 40.65 41.70 22.21
CA ALA A 167 41.77 42.54 21.83
C ALA A 167 41.93 42.64 20.31
N SER A 168 42.22 43.83 19.89
CA SER A 168 42.47 44.43 18.58
C SER A 168 43.75 43.98 17.87
N GLY A 169 43.72 43.93 16.53
CA GLY A 169 44.97 43.89 15.70
C GLY A 169 44.69 43.44 14.26
N GLN A 170 44.82 44.33 13.29
CA GLN A 170 44.82 44.07 11.82
C GLN A 170 46.25 43.85 11.29
N PRO A 171 46.48 43.52 9.96
CA PRO A 171 45.93 42.43 9.13
C PRO A 171 47.07 41.58 8.50
N GLY A 172 46.80 40.33 8.30
CA GLY A 172 47.62 39.44 7.47
C GLY A 172 46.74 38.60 6.55
N LYS A 173 46.93 38.75 5.24
CA LYS A 173 46.28 37.92 4.23
C LYS A 173 46.76 36.48 4.37
N THR A 174 45.90 35.61 4.85
CA THR A 174 46.05 34.17 4.76
C THR A 174 44.81 33.59 4.13
N ASN A 175 44.99 32.84 3.05
CA ASN A 175 43.95 32.05 2.38
C ASN A 175 43.26 31.17 3.41
N GLN A 176 42.07 31.58 3.82
CA GLN A 176 41.14 30.69 4.53
C GLN A 176 40.54 29.75 3.50
N HIS A 177 41.08 28.53 3.39
CA HIS A 177 40.31 27.39 2.98
C HIS A 177 39.17 27.25 4.00
N ASN A 178 37.97 27.69 3.64
CA ASN A 178 36.75 27.31 4.33
C ASN A 178 36.62 25.80 4.20
N LEU A 179 37.14 25.07 5.17
CA LEU A 179 36.68 23.73 5.47
C LEU A 179 35.24 23.89 5.97
N SER A 180 34.28 23.90 5.02
CA SER A 180 32.88 23.60 5.36
C SER A 180 32.89 22.20 5.98
N LEU A 181 32.63 22.13 7.27
CA LEU A 181 32.26 20.86 7.92
C LEU A 181 31.05 20.35 7.17
N GLU A 182 31.27 19.47 6.20
CA GLU A 182 30.17 18.74 5.54
C GLU A 182 29.57 17.80 6.59
N SER A 183 28.44 18.21 7.14
CA SER A 183 27.65 17.33 8.00
C SER A 183 27.19 16.16 7.15
N ASN A 184 27.45 14.93 7.60
CA ASN A 184 26.98 13.71 6.95
C ASN A 184 25.47 13.56 7.16
N PHE A 185 24.67 13.83 6.13
CA PHE A 185 23.23 13.57 6.14
C PHE A 185 22.96 12.13 5.70
N VAL A 186 22.00 11.48 6.36
CA VAL A 186 21.49 10.18 5.91
C VAL A 186 20.69 10.39 4.61
N ARG A 187 20.99 9.60 3.60
CA ARG A 187 20.30 9.62 2.30
C ARG A 187 19.31 8.48 2.24
N ALA A 188 18.18 8.69 1.58
CA ALA A 188 17.19 7.64 1.33
C ALA A 188 17.27 7.18 -0.12
N ASP A 189 17.45 5.88 -0.33
CA ASP A 189 17.36 5.27 -1.65
C ASP A 189 15.91 5.34 -2.17
N PRO A 190 15.68 5.66 -3.45
CA PRO A 190 14.34 5.73 -4.03
C PRO A 190 13.52 4.46 -3.93
N SER A 191 14.12 3.26 -3.89
CA SER A 191 13.44 1.99 -3.71
C SER A 191 12.71 1.90 -2.36
N TYR A 192 13.10 2.73 -1.39
CA TYR A 192 12.44 2.82 -0.09
C TYR A 192 10.96 3.22 -0.21
N LEU A 193 10.58 4.01 -1.22
CA LEU A 193 9.16 4.31 -1.48
C LEU A 193 8.34 3.04 -1.71
N LYS A 194 8.90 2.07 -2.43
CA LYS A 194 8.23 0.78 -2.65
C LYS A 194 8.10 -0.01 -1.34
N THR A 195 9.15 -0.02 -0.52
CA THR A 195 9.15 -0.68 0.79
C THR A 195 8.09 -0.10 1.73
N LEU A 196 7.87 1.21 1.71
CA LEU A 196 6.83 1.87 2.52
C LEU A 196 5.43 1.31 2.25
N GLY A 197 5.10 1.01 1.00
CA GLY A 197 3.81 0.42 0.63
C GLY A 197 3.55 -0.95 1.27
N HIS A 198 4.60 -1.69 1.64
CA HIS A 198 4.47 -3.00 2.28
C HIS A 198 3.88 -2.95 3.70
N THR A 199 3.89 -1.80 4.35
CA THR A 199 3.27 -1.60 5.68
C THR A 199 1.78 -1.98 5.69
N HIS A 200 1.08 -1.79 4.56
CA HIS A 200 -0.33 -2.13 4.40
C HIS A 200 -0.55 -3.36 3.49
N SER A 201 0.44 -4.23 3.33
CA SER A 201 0.35 -5.41 2.46
C SER A 201 -0.73 -6.41 2.90
N GLY A 202 -1.05 -6.46 4.19
CA GLY A 202 -2.08 -7.33 4.73
C GLY A 202 -3.51 -6.92 4.36
N TRP A 203 -3.77 -5.62 4.21
CA TRP A 203 -5.11 -5.09 3.94
C TRP A 203 -5.05 -3.66 3.41
N ILE A 204 -5.45 -3.48 2.15
CA ILE A 204 -5.30 -2.20 1.43
C ILE A 204 -6.16 -1.06 2.01
N PHE A 205 -7.30 -1.35 2.64
CA PHE A 205 -8.12 -0.30 3.26
C PHE A 205 -7.44 0.34 4.49
N GLY A 206 -6.47 -0.35 5.12
CA GLY A 206 -5.61 0.28 6.11
C GLY A 206 -4.85 1.48 5.56
N ALA A 207 -4.45 1.43 4.27
CA ALA A 207 -3.83 2.56 3.59
C ALA A 207 -4.80 3.74 3.38
N ILE A 208 -6.05 3.47 2.98
CA ILE A 208 -7.09 4.51 2.86
C ILE A 208 -7.42 5.11 4.23
N ALA A 209 -7.46 4.29 5.28
CA ALA A 209 -7.74 4.74 6.64
C ALA A 209 -6.73 5.76 7.17
N GLU A 210 -5.46 5.70 6.75
CA GLU A 210 -4.46 6.72 7.12
C GLU A 210 -4.86 8.12 6.63
N PHE A 211 -5.49 8.23 5.47
CA PHE A 211 -5.99 9.52 4.98
C PHE A 211 -7.24 9.97 5.72
N VAL A 212 -8.14 9.03 6.06
CA VAL A 212 -9.34 9.31 6.86
C VAL A 212 -8.94 9.82 8.25
N ASP A 213 -7.94 9.19 8.88
CA ASP A 213 -7.36 9.62 10.15
C ASP A 213 -6.77 11.03 10.05
N ASN A 214 -5.99 11.31 8.98
CA ASN A 214 -5.40 12.62 8.75
C ASN A 214 -6.45 13.71 8.53
N SER A 215 -7.52 13.43 7.79
CA SER A 215 -8.62 14.37 7.58
C SER A 215 -9.36 14.67 8.89
N ARG A 216 -9.55 13.67 9.77
CA ARG A 216 -10.11 13.85 11.09
C ARG A 216 -9.20 14.73 11.96
N ASP A 217 -7.90 14.47 11.96
CA ASP A 217 -6.90 15.25 12.72
C ASP A 217 -6.80 16.70 12.21
N ALA A 218 -7.02 16.91 10.89
CA ALA A 218 -7.16 18.23 10.28
C ALA A 218 -8.51 18.92 10.57
N LYS A 219 -9.37 18.32 11.40
CA LYS A 219 -10.70 18.83 11.78
C LYS A 219 -11.63 19.04 10.57
N ALA A 220 -11.49 18.22 9.55
CA ALA A 220 -12.36 18.24 8.40
C ALA A 220 -13.82 17.92 8.80
N THR A 221 -14.75 18.59 8.16
CA THR A 221 -16.20 18.32 8.32
C THR A 221 -16.72 17.41 7.22
N LYS A 222 -16.04 17.40 6.07
CA LYS A 222 -16.34 16.57 4.91
C LYS A 222 -15.07 15.91 4.36
N LEU A 223 -15.19 14.63 4.02
CA LEU A 223 -14.18 13.86 3.30
C LEU A 223 -14.83 13.16 2.11
N GLU A 224 -14.25 13.27 0.94
CA GLU A 224 -14.70 12.60 -0.28
C GLU A 224 -13.60 11.68 -0.80
N ILE A 225 -13.98 10.43 -1.08
CA ILE A 225 -13.09 9.39 -1.63
C ILE A 225 -13.73 8.89 -2.92
N SER A 226 -13.06 9.11 -4.05
CA SER A 226 -13.56 8.68 -5.37
C SER A 226 -12.43 8.17 -6.25
N ILE A 227 -12.78 7.45 -7.31
CA ILE A 227 -11.87 7.07 -8.39
C ILE A 227 -12.37 7.73 -9.66
N ASP A 228 -11.59 8.71 -10.14
CA ASP A 228 -11.83 9.45 -11.38
C ASP A 228 -10.93 8.92 -12.49
N MET A 229 -11.33 9.11 -13.74
CA MET A 229 -10.47 8.81 -14.89
C MET A 229 -9.73 10.08 -15.32
N ILE A 230 -8.42 9.95 -15.60
CA ILE A 230 -7.59 11.05 -16.09
C ILE A 230 -6.76 10.61 -17.29
N PHE A 231 -6.66 11.46 -18.32
CA PHE A 231 -5.82 11.17 -19.47
C PHE A 231 -4.33 11.30 -19.12
N SER A 232 -3.59 10.19 -19.24
CA SER A 232 -2.15 10.16 -19.05
C SER A 232 -1.42 10.30 -20.37
N LYS A 233 -0.68 11.39 -20.54
CA LYS A 233 0.16 11.62 -21.74
C LYS A 233 1.27 10.59 -21.89
N ALA A 234 1.78 10.05 -20.77
CA ALA A 234 2.84 9.04 -20.77
C ALA A 234 2.35 7.67 -21.28
N VAL A 235 1.09 7.34 -21.03
CA VAL A 235 0.48 6.04 -21.41
C VAL A 235 -0.39 6.18 -22.67
N GLY A 236 -0.78 7.41 -23.07
CA GLY A 236 -1.61 7.71 -24.23
C GLY A 236 -3.09 7.32 -24.06
N ARG A 237 -3.56 7.04 -22.85
CA ARG A 237 -4.94 6.65 -22.53
C ARG A 237 -5.39 7.20 -21.19
N GLU A 238 -6.69 7.08 -20.93
CA GLU A 238 -7.24 7.33 -19.60
C GLU A 238 -6.79 6.26 -18.61
N ILE A 239 -6.40 6.71 -17.41
CA ILE A 239 -6.01 5.86 -16.29
C ILE A 239 -6.82 6.25 -15.05
N PRO A 240 -7.11 5.30 -14.16
CA PRO A 240 -7.81 5.61 -12.91
C PRO A 240 -6.89 6.35 -11.94
N MET A 241 -7.51 7.24 -11.21
CA MET A 241 -6.88 8.08 -10.20
C MET A 241 -7.76 8.10 -8.94
N LEU A 242 -7.22 7.64 -7.83
CA LEU A 242 -7.89 7.76 -6.53
C LEU A 242 -7.77 9.20 -6.03
N CYS A 243 -8.92 9.80 -5.74
CA CYS A 243 -9.06 11.14 -5.23
C CYS A 243 -9.52 11.10 -3.79
N ILE A 244 -8.80 11.78 -2.88
CA ILE A 244 -9.14 11.91 -1.47
C ILE A 244 -9.12 13.40 -1.14
N ILE A 245 -10.28 13.96 -0.82
CA ILE A 245 -10.51 15.41 -0.74
C ILE A 245 -11.17 15.73 0.59
N ASP A 246 -10.55 16.58 1.39
CA ASP A 246 -11.10 17.07 2.64
C ASP A 246 -11.14 18.61 2.71
N ASP A 247 -12.00 19.12 3.57
CA ASP A 247 -12.19 20.53 3.90
C ASP A 247 -11.54 20.93 5.24
N GLY A 248 -10.49 20.22 5.65
CA GLY A 248 -9.75 20.47 6.88
C GLY A 248 -8.94 21.77 6.88
N CYS A 249 -8.09 21.97 7.89
CA CYS A 249 -7.29 23.20 8.03
C CYS A 249 -6.24 23.41 6.95
N GLY A 250 -5.92 22.38 6.14
CA GLY A 250 -4.84 22.41 5.18
C GLY A 250 -3.44 22.40 5.82
N MET A 251 -2.42 22.53 4.97
CA MET A 251 -1.00 22.50 5.37
C MET A 251 -0.24 23.65 4.71
N ASN A 252 0.55 24.38 5.49
CA ASN A 252 1.54 25.34 4.99
C ASN A 252 2.80 24.61 4.48
N HIS A 253 3.81 25.37 4.03
CA HIS A 253 5.04 24.79 3.50
C HIS A 253 5.79 23.91 4.50
N GLN A 254 5.90 24.34 5.76
CA GLN A 254 6.64 23.60 6.79
C GLN A 254 5.92 22.32 7.18
N GLU A 255 4.60 22.38 7.33
CA GLU A 255 3.76 21.21 7.61
C GLU A 255 3.79 20.21 6.44
N MET A 256 3.82 20.71 5.19
CA MET A 256 3.98 19.87 4.00
C MET A 256 5.34 19.16 3.98
N LEU A 257 6.42 19.87 4.32
CA LEU A 257 7.76 19.27 4.47
C LEU A 257 7.76 18.19 5.56
N GLN A 258 7.15 18.43 6.70
CA GLN A 258 7.04 17.45 7.79
C GLN A 258 6.25 16.22 7.34
N MET A 259 5.12 16.43 6.65
CA MET A 259 4.29 15.34 6.14
C MET A 259 5.06 14.39 5.21
N VAL A 260 5.90 14.92 4.33
CA VAL A 260 6.69 14.08 3.40
C VAL A 260 8.01 13.59 3.99
N SER A 261 8.51 14.20 5.07
CA SER A 261 9.72 13.78 5.78
C SER A 261 9.48 12.51 6.61
N PHE A 262 10.53 11.77 6.92
CA PHE A 262 10.43 10.49 7.62
C PHE A 262 10.62 10.67 9.13
N GLY A 263 9.66 10.15 9.93
CA GLY A 263 9.71 10.16 11.39
C GLY A 263 9.50 11.53 12.06
N HIS A 264 9.29 12.58 11.28
CA HIS A 264 8.99 13.91 11.84
C HIS A 264 7.54 14.00 12.27
N ARG A 265 7.33 14.48 13.50
CA ARG A 265 6.02 14.75 14.08
C ARG A 265 5.79 16.26 14.09
N GLN A 266 4.53 16.68 14.03
CA GLN A 266 4.22 18.08 14.28
C GLN A 266 4.48 18.43 15.76
N PRO A 267 4.99 19.62 16.06
CA PRO A 267 5.31 20.04 17.45
C PRO A 267 4.13 19.94 18.42
N ASP A 268 2.91 20.18 17.93
CA ASP A 268 1.67 20.10 18.71
C ASP A 268 1.12 18.66 18.83
N ALA A 269 1.97 17.64 18.66
CA ALA A 269 1.59 16.24 18.73
C ALA A 269 1.14 15.79 20.15
N ASP A 270 1.19 16.66 21.13
CA ASP A 270 0.67 16.45 22.49
C ASP A 270 -0.87 16.57 22.62
N ASP A 271 -1.58 16.85 21.52
CA ASP A 271 -3.03 16.70 21.53
C ASP A 271 -3.38 15.22 21.74
N ALA A 272 -3.80 14.92 22.97
CA ALA A 272 -4.15 13.56 23.40
C ALA A 272 -5.20 12.89 22.52
N ASN A 273 -5.92 13.64 21.69
CA ASN A 273 -6.97 13.16 20.79
C ASN A 273 -6.51 12.85 19.36
N ARG A 274 -5.25 13.13 19.01
CA ARG A 274 -4.73 12.86 17.66
C ARG A 274 -4.51 11.35 17.42
N ILE A 275 -4.93 10.89 16.24
CA ILE A 275 -4.73 9.51 15.76
C ILE A 275 -3.40 9.39 15.02
N GLY A 276 -3.00 10.41 14.27
CA GLY A 276 -1.81 10.45 13.42
C GLY A 276 -0.51 10.73 14.18
N ARG A 277 -0.04 9.76 15.00
CA ARG A 277 1.13 9.94 15.88
C ARG A 277 2.47 9.50 15.30
N PHE A 278 2.49 8.65 14.27
CA PHE A 278 3.72 7.97 13.84
C PHE A 278 4.50 8.71 12.73
N GLY A 279 3.91 9.72 12.09
CA GLY A 279 4.53 10.52 11.03
C GLY A 279 4.88 9.75 9.75
N ILE A 280 4.28 8.57 9.53
CA ILE A 280 4.51 7.71 8.36
C ILE A 280 3.25 7.44 7.53
N GLY A 281 2.05 7.64 8.08
CA GLY A 281 0.76 7.19 7.52
C GLY A 281 0.51 7.65 6.08
N PHE A 282 0.72 8.93 5.77
CA PHE A 282 0.58 9.45 4.41
C PHE A 282 1.47 8.69 3.42
N LYS A 283 2.76 8.53 3.75
CA LYS A 283 3.75 7.92 2.84
C LYS A 283 3.48 6.43 2.60
N THR A 284 3.19 5.70 3.67
CA THR A 284 2.88 4.26 3.60
C THR A 284 1.56 4.02 2.89
N GLY A 285 0.54 4.85 3.17
CA GLY A 285 -0.77 4.77 2.52
C GLY A 285 -0.69 5.10 1.03
N ALA A 286 -0.07 6.23 0.66
CA ALA A 286 0.07 6.64 -0.73
C ALA A 286 0.82 5.60 -1.57
N MET A 287 1.96 5.10 -1.08
CA MET A 287 2.80 4.14 -1.80
C MET A 287 2.22 2.72 -1.83
N LYS A 288 1.24 2.39 -0.98
CA LYS A 288 0.45 1.16 -1.10
C LYS A 288 -0.64 1.28 -2.16
N LEU A 289 -1.28 2.44 -2.26
CA LEU A 289 -2.43 2.63 -3.16
C LEU A 289 -2.01 2.87 -4.61
N GLY A 290 -0.83 3.44 -4.84
CA GLY A 290 -0.29 3.68 -6.17
C GLY A 290 1.18 4.09 -6.14
N LYS A 291 1.78 4.23 -7.32
CA LYS A 291 3.20 4.60 -7.45
C LYS A 291 3.44 6.09 -7.31
N ASP A 292 2.42 6.91 -7.57
CA ASP A 292 2.57 8.36 -7.68
C ASP A 292 1.42 9.06 -6.96
N ALA A 293 1.74 10.07 -6.15
CA ALA A 293 0.79 10.85 -5.39
C ALA A 293 1.09 12.34 -5.46
N LEU A 294 0.09 13.15 -5.79
CA LEU A 294 0.13 14.60 -5.75
C LEU A 294 -0.77 15.10 -4.62
N VAL A 295 -0.24 15.97 -3.79
CA VAL A 295 -0.98 16.64 -2.71
C VAL A 295 -1.11 18.12 -3.02
N LEU A 296 -2.33 18.61 -3.04
CA LEU A 296 -2.65 20.03 -3.07
C LEU A 296 -3.23 20.40 -1.72
N SER A 297 -2.66 21.34 -0.99
CA SER A 297 -3.17 21.76 0.30
C SER A 297 -3.24 23.28 0.39
N GLN A 298 -4.32 23.78 0.95
CA GLN A 298 -4.56 25.21 1.13
C GLN A 298 -4.92 25.54 2.57
N THR A 299 -4.18 26.48 3.12
CA THR A 299 -4.52 27.18 4.37
C THR A 299 -5.11 28.57 4.05
N THR A 300 -5.52 29.31 5.05
CA THR A 300 -5.95 30.71 4.87
C THR A 300 -4.90 31.58 4.20
N ASN A 301 -3.60 31.31 4.41
CA ASN A 301 -2.50 32.18 4.02
C ASN A 301 -1.54 31.58 2.99
N SER A 302 -1.65 30.29 2.69
CA SER A 302 -0.72 29.61 1.79
C SER A 302 -1.38 28.50 1.00
N ARG A 303 -0.73 28.11 -0.08
CA ARG A 303 -1.08 26.96 -0.90
C ARG A 303 0.18 26.18 -1.20
N SER A 304 0.19 24.89 -0.92
CA SER A 304 1.34 24.03 -1.10
C SER A 304 1.00 22.84 -1.99
N ILE A 305 1.95 22.42 -2.81
CA ILE A 305 1.88 21.27 -3.69
C ILE A 305 3.07 20.38 -3.36
N ALA A 306 2.84 19.10 -3.09
CA ALA A 306 3.92 18.11 -2.93
C ALA A 306 3.71 16.93 -3.86
N PHE A 307 4.80 16.37 -4.38
CA PHE A 307 4.77 15.26 -5.32
C PHE A 307 5.64 14.11 -4.82
N LEU A 308 5.00 13.07 -4.29
CA LEU A 308 5.62 11.81 -3.87
C LEU A 308 5.47 10.79 -5.00
N SER A 309 6.58 10.38 -5.64
CA SER A 309 6.50 9.63 -6.88
C SER A 309 7.64 8.63 -7.02
N GLN A 310 7.31 7.36 -7.24
CA GLN A 310 8.27 6.34 -7.65
C GLN A 310 8.74 6.61 -9.08
N THR A 311 7.83 7.01 -9.98
CA THR A 311 8.14 7.29 -11.39
C THR A 311 9.15 8.45 -11.57
N LEU A 312 9.03 9.52 -10.79
CA LEU A 312 10.00 10.62 -10.78
C LEU A 312 11.39 10.17 -10.30
N ASN A 313 11.43 9.24 -9.37
CA ASN A 313 12.63 8.80 -8.67
C ASN A 313 13.32 7.60 -9.32
N GLU A 314 12.75 7.04 -10.39
CA GLU A 314 13.33 5.91 -11.10
C GLU A 314 14.71 6.27 -11.66
N GLY A 315 15.72 5.44 -11.33
CA GLY A 315 17.12 5.65 -11.76
C GLY A 315 17.87 6.77 -11.03
N LYS A 316 17.31 7.36 -9.96
CA LYS A 316 18.01 8.35 -9.14
C LYS A 316 18.79 7.70 -7.99
N ASN A 317 19.85 8.36 -7.55
CA ASN A 317 20.68 7.91 -6.42
C ASN A 317 20.13 8.36 -5.05
N ASN A 318 19.24 9.34 -5.04
CA ASN A 318 18.61 9.88 -3.83
C ASN A 318 17.15 10.17 -4.06
N LEU A 319 16.36 9.98 -3.01
CA LEU A 319 14.95 10.31 -3.03
C LEU A 319 14.72 11.83 -3.15
N GLU A 320 13.98 12.23 -4.16
CA GLU A 320 13.53 13.61 -4.38
C GLU A 320 12.02 13.72 -4.24
N ILE A 321 11.57 14.71 -3.49
CA ILE A 321 10.15 15.03 -3.30
C ILE A 321 9.95 16.51 -3.63
N PRO A 322 9.54 16.86 -4.87
CA PRO A 322 9.28 18.24 -5.25
C PRO A 322 8.15 18.85 -4.43
N ILE A 323 8.42 20.03 -3.83
CA ILE A 323 7.42 20.83 -3.12
C ILE A 323 7.42 22.23 -3.72
N VAL A 324 6.23 22.80 -3.91
CA VAL A 324 6.02 24.17 -4.40
C VAL A 324 5.02 24.86 -3.48
N SER A 325 5.35 26.07 -3.02
CA SER A 325 4.46 26.82 -2.15
C SER A 325 4.21 28.23 -2.66
N TYR A 326 2.99 28.68 -2.48
CA TYR A 326 2.49 30.01 -2.79
C TYR A 326 2.00 30.64 -1.49
N TYR A 327 2.22 31.91 -1.33
CA TYR A 327 1.76 32.68 -0.17
C TYR A 327 0.75 33.75 -0.61
N ARG A 328 -0.20 34.02 0.24
CA ARG A 328 -1.21 35.05 0.00
C ARG A 328 -0.59 36.44 0.13
N ASN A 329 -0.71 37.23 -0.95
CA ASN A 329 -0.39 38.65 -0.98
C ASN A 329 -1.65 39.41 -1.43
N GLY A 330 -2.38 39.97 -0.47
CA GLY A 330 -3.69 40.57 -0.72
C GLY A 330 -4.69 39.55 -1.28
N GLN A 331 -5.12 39.75 -2.53
CA GLN A 331 -6.09 38.87 -3.20
C GLN A 331 -5.43 37.76 -4.05
N PHE A 332 -4.12 37.80 -4.19
CA PHE A 332 -3.35 36.89 -5.08
C PHE A 332 -2.52 35.89 -4.27
N MET A 333 -2.29 34.73 -4.89
CA MET A 333 -1.35 33.73 -4.43
C MET A 333 -0.05 33.88 -5.25
N GLU A 334 1.04 34.31 -4.60
CA GLU A 334 2.32 34.52 -5.23
C GLU A 334 3.30 33.43 -4.84
N LEU A 335 4.18 33.07 -5.77
CA LEU A 335 5.28 32.16 -5.49
C LEU A 335 6.26 32.80 -4.49
N ASP A 336 6.77 32.02 -3.53
CA ASP A 336 7.78 32.51 -2.59
C ASP A 336 9.03 33.00 -3.36
N LYS A 337 9.30 34.29 -3.24
CA LYS A 337 10.42 34.94 -3.94
C LYS A 337 11.79 34.43 -3.48
N LYS A 338 11.90 33.96 -2.23
CA LYS A 338 13.17 33.42 -1.68
C LYS A 338 13.55 32.11 -2.34
N ASN A 339 12.57 31.30 -2.72
CA ASN A 339 12.76 29.96 -3.27
C ASN A 339 12.27 29.84 -4.73
N GLU A 340 12.07 30.95 -5.42
CA GLU A 340 11.42 31.00 -6.73
C GLU A 340 12.06 30.06 -7.78
N THR A 341 13.40 30.04 -7.84
CA THR A 341 14.14 29.19 -8.78
C THR A 341 13.92 27.71 -8.49
N LEU A 342 14.01 27.30 -7.22
CA LEU A 342 13.75 25.93 -6.77
C LEU A 342 12.31 25.53 -7.07
N PHE A 343 11.35 26.38 -6.74
CA PHE A 343 9.92 26.09 -6.96
C PHE A 343 9.55 26.02 -8.44
N LYS A 344 10.17 26.84 -9.31
CA LYS A 344 10.02 26.71 -10.76
C LYS A 344 10.58 25.39 -11.28
N HIS A 345 11.72 24.94 -10.74
CA HIS A 345 12.31 23.63 -11.05
C HIS A 345 11.39 22.50 -10.62
N ASN A 346 10.93 22.52 -9.37
CA ASN A 346 10.01 21.51 -8.81
C ASN A 346 8.70 21.45 -9.59
N LEU A 347 8.12 22.59 -9.96
CA LEU A 347 6.90 22.64 -10.76
C LEU A 347 7.09 22.04 -12.15
N LYS A 348 8.28 22.23 -12.77
CA LYS A 348 8.62 21.59 -14.05
C LYS A 348 8.70 20.08 -13.92
N ALA A 349 9.32 19.57 -12.82
CA ALA A 349 9.37 18.14 -12.53
C ALA A 349 7.97 17.55 -12.34
N ILE A 350 7.11 18.18 -11.52
CA ILE A 350 5.72 17.77 -11.32
C ILE A 350 4.98 17.67 -12.67
N LYS A 351 5.06 18.71 -13.51
CA LYS A 351 4.40 18.72 -14.84
C LYS A 351 4.93 17.67 -15.81
N LYS A 352 6.19 17.28 -15.67
CA LYS A 352 6.83 16.29 -16.56
C LYS A 352 6.40 14.87 -16.18
N PHE A 353 6.32 14.56 -14.90
CA PHE A 353 6.13 13.20 -14.39
C PHE A 353 4.72 12.91 -13.86
N SER A 354 3.81 13.91 -13.91
CA SER A 354 2.39 13.70 -13.58
C SER A 354 1.50 13.90 -14.80
N PRO A 355 0.27 13.36 -14.80
CA PRO A 355 -0.72 13.64 -15.83
C PRO A 355 -1.25 15.08 -15.77
N PHE A 356 -0.87 15.86 -14.77
CA PHE A 356 -1.43 17.18 -14.50
C PHE A 356 -0.68 18.27 -15.25
N ASP A 357 -1.43 19.13 -15.92
CA ASP A 357 -0.92 20.38 -16.46
C ASP A 357 -1.33 21.58 -15.58
N LYS A 358 -0.92 22.76 -16.01
CA LYS A 358 -1.25 23.99 -15.28
C LYS A 358 -2.76 24.28 -15.20
N TYR A 359 -3.53 23.83 -16.19
CA TYR A 359 -4.98 24.03 -16.22
C TYR A 359 -5.69 23.10 -15.24
N PHE A 360 -5.30 21.82 -15.21
CA PHE A 360 -5.85 20.87 -14.27
C PHE A 360 -5.52 21.26 -12.82
N ILE A 361 -4.25 21.58 -12.52
CA ILE A 361 -3.85 22.06 -11.21
C ILE A 361 -4.64 23.32 -10.84
N GLY A 362 -4.78 24.28 -11.77
CA GLY A 362 -5.56 25.49 -11.56
C GLY A 362 -7.04 25.21 -11.30
N GLN A 363 -7.64 24.28 -12.04
CA GLN A 363 -9.03 23.87 -11.86
C GLN A 363 -9.25 23.21 -10.48
N LYS A 364 -8.38 22.26 -10.10
CA LYS A 364 -8.49 21.58 -8.79
C LYS A 364 -8.23 22.53 -7.63
N VAL A 365 -7.32 23.45 -7.80
CA VAL A 365 -7.07 24.54 -6.85
C VAL A 365 -8.29 25.48 -6.75
N GLY A 366 -9.03 25.69 -7.83
CA GLY A 366 -10.27 26.47 -7.83
C GLY A 366 -11.41 25.84 -7.03
N LEU A 367 -11.31 24.52 -6.71
CA LEU A 367 -12.27 23.84 -5.84
C LEU A 367 -12.13 24.26 -4.36
N PHE A 368 -10.95 24.74 -3.95
CA PHE A 368 -10.86 25.51 -2.72
C PHE A 368 -11.58 26.84 -2.96
N SER A 369 -12.62 27.14 -2.21
CA SER A 369 -13.23 28.48 -2.25
C SER A 369 -12.15 29.54 -2.01
N LYS A 370 -12.42 30.82 -2.36
CA LYS A 370 -11.44 31.91 -2.24
C LYS A 370 -10.77 31.96 -0.86
N ASP A 371 -11.52 31.64 0.18
CA ASP A 371 -11.09 31.63 1.59
C ASP A 371 -11.17 30.23 2.20
N GLY A 372 -11.41 29.19 1.38
CA GLY A 372 -11.51 27.81 1.82
C GLY A 372 -10.16 27.20 2.15
N THR A 373 -10.16 26.28 3.10
CA THR A 373 -9.01 25.44 3.47
C THR A 373 -9.28 23.99 3.11
N GLY A 374 -8.26 23.16 3.10
CA GLY A 374 -8.42 21.73 2.88
C GLY A 374 -7.21 21.07 2.23
N THR A 375 -7.34 19.77 2.01
CA THR A 375 -6.31 18.97 1.34
C THR A 375 -6.93 18.06 0.29
N HIS A 376 -6.35 18.07 -0.91
CA HIS A 376 -6.69 17.18 -2.01
C HIS A 376 -5.49 16.28 -2.30
N ILE A 377 -5.68 14.98 -2.28
CA ILE A 377 -4.68 13.97 -2.58
C ILE A 377 -5.13 13.19 -3.80
N TYR A 378 -4.28 13.11 -4.81
CA TYR A 378 -4.49 12.40 -6.06
C TYR A 378 -3.44 11.32 -6.21
N ILE A 379 -3.86 10.05 -6.33
CA ILE A 379 -2.98 8.89 -6.44
C ILE A 379 -3.29 8.17 -7.74
N TRP A 380 -2.28 7.95 -8.57
CA TRP A 380 -2.43 7.23 -9.86
C TRP A 380 -1.34 6.16 -10.00
N ASN A 381 -1.34 5.44 -11.14
CA ASN A 381 -0.59 4.22 -11.29
C ASN A 381 -0.91 3.27 -10.12
N LEU A 382 -2.22 3.02 -9.95
CA LEU A 382 -2.78 2.32 -8.80
C LEU A 382 -2.20 0.91 -8.67
N ASP A 383 -2.18 0.42 -7.43
CA ASP A 383 -1.73 -0.94 -7.07
C ASP A 383 -2.51 -2.00 -7.87
N GLU A 384 -1.78 -2.96 -8.40
CA GLU A 384 -2.31 -4.00 -9.28
C GLU A 384 -2.33 -5.37 -8.60
N TRP A 385 -3.34 -6.15 -8.93
CA TRP A 385 -3.51 -7.53 -8.55
C TRP A 385 -3.72 -8.37 -9.81
N GLY A 386 -2.64 -9.01 -10.28
CA GLY A 386 -2.59 -9.63 -11.60
C GLY A 386 -2.70 -8.59 -12.71
N SER A 387 -3.57 -8.83 -13.67
CA SER A 387 -3.83 -7.92 -14.81
C SER A 387 -4.85 -6.81 -14.50
N ASN A 388 -5.31 -6.73 -13.27
CA ASN A 388 -6.33 -5.76 -12.84
C ASN A 388 -5.83 -4.93 -11.66
N TYR A 389 -6.52 -3.84 -11.33
CA TYR A 389 -6.25 -3.07 -10.12
C TYR A 389 -6.68 -3.83 -8.87
N SER A 390 -5.94 -3.66 -7.77
CA SER A 390 -6.28 -4.23 -6.45
C SER A 390 -7.61 -3.70 -5.92
N LEU A 391 -7.95 -2.46 -6.26
CA LEU A 391 -9.26 -1.87 -5.99
C LEU A 391 -10.20 -2.12 -7.18
N GLN A 392 -11.47 -2.37 -6.88
CA GLN A 392 -12.56 -2.52 -7.83
C GLN A 392 -13.62 -1.46 -7.54
N TRP A 393 -14.06 -0.77 -8.56
CA TRP A 393 -15.15 0.22 -8.50
C TRP A 393 -16.05 0.06 -9.72
N GLU A 394 -17.27 0.50 -9.61
CA GLU A 394 -18.20 0.57 -10.74
C GLU A 394 -18.23 2.00 -11.27
N SER A 395 -17.86 2.16 -12.51
CA SER A 395 -18.11 3.39 -13.28
C SER A 395 -19.20 3.08 -14.30
N GLY A 396 -20.41 3.60 -14.11
CA GLY A 396 -21.45 3.37 -15.09
C GLY A 396 -22.76 4.04 -14.73
N ILE A 397 -23.35 4.71 -15.72
CA ILE A 397 -24.77 5.07 -15.76
C ILE A 397 -25.49 3.89 -16.38
N ILE A 398 -26.25 3.13 -15.59
CA ILE A 398 -27.16 2.11 -16.13
C ILE A 398 -28.56 2.71 -16.15
N GLY A 399 -29.09 2.89 -17.37
CA GLY A 399 -30.49 3.22 -17.59
C GLY A 399 -30.97 4.58 -17.13
N GLY A 400 -30.13 5.63 -17.18
CA GLY A 400 -30.57 7.00 -16.87
C GLY A 400 -30.81 7.29 -15.39
N SER A 401 -30.68 6.32 -14.52
CA SER A 401 -30.66 6.46 -13.07
C SER A 401 -29.24 6.22 -12.60
N SER A 402 -28.63 7.24 -11.97
CA SER A 402 -27.36 7.03 -11.27
C SER A 402 -27.63 6.09 -10.10
N PHE A 403 -27.35 4.83 -10.30
CA PHE A 403 -27.24 3.86 -9.22
C PHE A 403 -25.96 4.17 -8.44
N HIS A 404 -26.06 5.16 -7.58
CA HIS A 404 -24.97 5.56 -6.67
C HIS A 404 -25.03 4.73 -5.39
N GLN A 405 -24.94 3.44 -5.55
CA GLN A 405 -24.36 2.60 -4.51
C GLN A 405 -22.88 2.41 -4.85
N GLY A 406 -22.25 3.48 -5.30
CA GLY A 406 -20.84 3.47 -5.62
C GLY A 406 -20.03 3.09 -4.40
N ASP A 407 -19.41 1.91 -4.43
CA ASP A 407 -18.48 1.45 -3.43
C ASP A 407 -17.10 1.24 -4.07
N ILE A 408 -16.09 1.20 -3.25
CA ILE A 408 -14.76 0.77 -3.62
C ILE A 408 -14.49 -0.55 -2.90
N LEU A 409 -14.25 -1.60 -3.68
CA LEU A 409 -14.08 -2.95 -3.17
C LEU A 409 -12.63 -3.40 -3.31
N ILE A 410 -12.20 -4.32 -2.44
CA ILE A 410 -10.94 -5.05 -2.63
C ILE A 410 -11.21 -6.21 -3.60
N ARG A 411 -10.54 -6.23 -4.75
CA ARG A 411 -10.76 -7.23 -5.80
C ARG A 411 -10.50 -8.66 -5.35
N SER A 412 -9.45 -8.88 -4.58
CA SER A 412 -9.08 -10.21 -4.10
C SER A 412 -10.12 -10.81 -3.15
N ARG A 413 -10.95 -9.96 -2.51
CA ARG A 413 -11.91 -10.34 -1.45
C ARG A 413 -11.31 -11.31 -0.44
N ARG A 414 -10.01 -11.19 -0.20
CA ARG A 414 -9.30 -12.05 0.74
C ARG A 414 -9.83 -11.81 2.14
N VAL A 415 -10.27 -12.89 2.78
CA VAL A 415 -10.76 -12.85 4.14
C VAL A 415 -9.63 -12.52 5.11
N ARG A 416 -9.89 -11.60 6.04
CA ARG A 416 -9.01 -11.40 7.20
C ARG A 416 -9.22 -12.59 8.15
N ALA A 417 -8.15 -13.34 8.41
CA ALA A 417 -8.21 -14.47 9.33
C ALA A 417 -8.49 -13.95 10.76
N ARG A 418 -9.60 -14.41 11.33
CA ARG A 418 -9.96 -14.17 12.74
C ARG A 418 -10.18 -15.53 13.38
N PRO A 419 -9.49 -15.84 14.49
CA PRO A 419 -9.71 -17.10 15.21
C PRO A 419 -11.19 -17.32 15.51
N GLY A 420 -11.70 -18.53 15.24
CA GLY A 420 -13.09 -18.89 15.50
C GLY A 420 -14.13 -18.38 14.50
N GLN A 421 -13.76 -17.62 13.48
CA GLN A 421 -14.70 -17.10 12.48
C GLN A 421 -15.24 -18.23 11.58
N MET A 422 -16.57 -18.34 11.48
CA MET A 422 -17.25 -19.31 10.61
C MET A 422 -17.59 -18.73 9.25
N THR A 423 -17.96 -17.46 9.18
CA THR A 423 -18.33 -16.77 7.94
C THR A 423 -17.08 -16.44 7.15
N GLN A 424 -17.00 -16.91 5.91
CA GLN A 424 -15.82 -16.68 5.07
C GLN A 424 -15.73 -15.25 4.52
N MET A 425 -16.83 -14.51 4.43
CA MET A 425 -16.85 -13.19 3.83
C MET A 425 -17.56 -12.19 4.75
N VAL A 426 -16.80 -11.24 5.27
CA VAL A 426 -17.32 -10.13 6.08
C VAL A 426 -17.24 -8.85 5.23
N PRO A 427 -18.35 -8.16 4.95
CA PRO A 427 -18.36 -6.95 4.10
C PRO A 427 -17.34 -5.90 4.54
N LEU A 428 -17.12 -5.73 5.83
CA LEU A 428 -16.13 -4.83 6.42
C LEU A 428 -14.69 -5.10 5.91
N ASP A 429 -14.38 -6.32 5.50
CA ASP A 429 -13.03 -6.67 5.05
C ASP A 429 -12.76 -6.27 3.60
N TYR A 430 -13.78 -6.16 2.75
CA TYR A 430 -13.62 -5.93 1.32
C TYR A 430 -14.44 -4.77 0.74
N SER A 431 -15.40 -4.20 1.48
CA SER A 431 -16.20 -3.03 1.12
C SER A 431 -15.71 -1.80 1.90
N LEU A 432 -15.29 -0.76 1.19
CA LEU A 432 -14.83 0.47 1.82
C LEU A 432 -15.96 1.16 2.59
N ARG A 433 -17.18 1.15 2.03
CA ARG A 433 -18.36 1.74 2.70
C ARG A 433 -18.63 1.04 4.02
N SER A 434 -18.71 -0.30 4.02
CA SER A 434 -18.97 -1.09 5.23
C SER A 434 -17.91 -0.85 6.31
N TYR A 435 -16.65 -0.68 5.91
CA TYR A 435 -15.58 -0.33 6.83
C TYR A 435 -15.72 1.08 7.41
N LEU A 436 -16.01 2.05 6.55
CA LEU A 436 -16.14 3.46 6.96
C LEU A 436 -17.40 3.74 7.80
N GLU A 437 -18.45 2.92 7.69
CA GLU A 437 -19.64 3.01 8.53
C GLU A 437 -19.32 2.88 10.03
N VAL A 438 -18.29 2.10 10.37
CA VAL A 438 -17.92 1.77 11.75
C VAL A 438 -16.52 2.25 12.13
N ILE A 439 -15.81 2.94 11.24
CA ILE A 439 -14.40 3.35 11.48
C ILE A 439 -14.24 4.23 12.71
N PHE A 440 -15.23 5.05 13.03
CA PHE A 440 -15.20 5.92 14.20
C PHE A 440 -16.33 5.57 15.18
N LEU A 441 -15.97 5.50 16.46
CA LEU A 441 -16.92 5.31 17.56
C LEU A 441 -17.89 6.50 17.67
N ASP A 442 -17.36 7.72 17.51
CA ASP A 442 -18.11 8.97 17.46
C ASP A 442 -17.79 9.68 16.12
N PRO A 443 -18.65 9.49 15.09
CA PRO A 443 -18.41 10.08 13.78
C PRO A 443 -18.64 11.58 13.80
N ARG A 444 -17.59 12.37 13.59
CA ARG A 444 -17.62 13.84 13.51
C ARG A 444 -17.45 14.38 12.10
N ILE A 445 -17.09 13.52 11.15
CA ILE A 445 -16.82 13.86 9.76
C ILE A 445 -17.84 13.16 8.86
N LYS A 446 -18.38 13.87 7.87
CA LYS A 446 -19.23 13.29 6.82
C LYS A 446 -18.36 12.71 5.72
N ILE A 447 -18.38 11.40 5.56
CA ILE A 447 -17.58 10.69 4.55
C ILE A 447 -18.46 10.37 3.34
N TYR A 448 -17.92 10.62 2.15
CA TYR A 448 -18.54 10.28 0.87
C TYR A 448 -17.63 9.30 0.12
N VAL A 449 -18.20 8.25 -0.44
CA VAL A 449 -17.52 7.29 -1.30
C VAL A 449 -18.22 7.28 -2.64
N GLN A 450 -17.49 7.52 -3.73
CA GLN A 450 -18.04 7.62 -5.09
C GLN A 450 -19.25 8.57 -5.18
N GLY A 451 -19.15 9.73 -4.54
CA GLY A 451 -20.19 10.76 -4.52
C GLY A 451 -21.37 10.51 -3.57
N SER A 452 -21.49 9.33 -2.96
CA SER A 452 -22.57 8.98 -2.05
C SER A 452 -22.13 8.99 -0.59
N GLN A 453 -22.93 9.60 0.29
CA GLN A 453 -22.61 9.67 1.71
C GLN A 453 -22.62 8.28 2.36
N VAL A 454 -21.59 7.99 3.14
CA VAL A 454 -21.53 6.82 4.01
C VAL A 454 -22.37 7.09 5.27
N LYS A 455 -23.35 6.23 5.54
CA LYS A 455 -24.16 6.32 6.75
C LYS A 455 -23.39 5.70 7.90
N SER A 456 -22.86 6.55 8.80
CA SER A 456 -22.20 6.06 10.01
C SER A 456 -23.13 5.19 10.84
N ARG A 457 -22.62 4.08 11.34
CA ARG A 457 -23.32 3.13 12.20
C ARG A 457 -22.66 3.11 13.59
N PRO A 458 -23.10 3.93 14.55
CA PRO A 458 -22.61 3.87 15.92
C PRO A 458 -23.01 2.54 16.54
N LEU A 459 -22.10 1.57 16.57
CA LEU A 459 -22.39 0.18 16.92
C LEU A 459 -23.09 0.07 18.28
N ALA A 460 -22.53 0.67 19.32
CA ALA A 460 -23.10 0.60 20.67
C ALA A 460 -24.58 1.05 20.75
N ARG A 461 -24.99 2.02 19.92
CA ARG A 461 -26.38 2.51 19.87
C ARG A 461 -27.32 1.63 19.06
N SER A 462 -26.77 0.79 18.18
CA SER A 462 -27.55 -0.13 17.32
C SER A 462 -27.83 -1.48 17.97
N LEU A 463 -27.30 -1.75 19.17
CA LEU A 463 -27.45 -3.01 19.86
C LEU A 463 -28.75 -3.07 20.66
N ASN A 464 -29.34 -4.27 20.69
CA ASN A 464 -30.46 -4.62 21.54
C ASN A 464 -29.98 -5.35 22.80
N LYS A 465 -30.77 -5.33 23.87
CA LYS A 465 -30.44 -5.98 25.16
C LYS A 465 -29.03 -5.60 25.64
N THR A 466 -28.74 -4.32 25.58
CA THR A 466 -27.44 -3.78 25.95
C THR A 466 -27.16 -3.90 27.45
N VAL A 467 -25.96 -4.37 27.76
CA VAL A 467 -25.38 -4.37 29.11
C VAL A 467 -24.08 -3.59 29.06
N VAL A 468 -23.87 -2.72 30.06
CA VAL A 468 -22.62 -1.97 30.21
C VAL A 468 -21.86 -2.57 31.37
N GLU A 469 -20.70 -3.16 31.09
CA GLU A 469 -19.77 -3.71 32.07
C GLU A 469 -18.63 -2.73 32.29
N ASN A 470 -18.41 -2.38 33.56
CA ASN A 470 -17.28 -1.57 33.99
C ASN A 470 -16.23 -2.44 34.66
N GLY A 471 -14.98 -2.16 34.45
CA GLY A 471 -13.88 -2.91 35.05
C GLY A 471 -12.62 -2.08 35.23
N THR A 472 -11.65 -2.69 35.87
CA THR A 472 -10.31 -2.11 36.04
C THR A 472 -9.30 -3.15 35.59
N ILE A 473 -8.44 -2.79 34.66
CA ILE A 473 -7.36 -3.64 34.14
C ILE A 473 -6.05 -2.91 34.42
N MET A 474 -5.16 -3.54 35.16
CA MET A 474 -3.86 -2.96 35.56
C MET A 474 -3.98 -1.53 36.12
N GLY A 475 -5.00 -1.29 36.98
CA GLY A 475 -5.25 0.01 37.59
C GLY A 475 -5.98 1.05 36.72
N LYS A 476 -6.23 0.76 35.44
CA LYS A 476 -6.92 1.65 34.49
C LYS A 476 -8.38 1.23 34.30
N SER A 477 -9.30 2.18 34.35
CA SER A 477 -10.72 1.93 34.16
C SER A 477 -11.05 1.63 32.69
N VAL A 478 -11.92 0.65 32.48
CA VAL A 478 -12.45 0.29 31.15
C VAL A 478 -13.96 0.14 31.20
N GLN A 479 -14.63 0.43 30.09
CA GLN A 479 -16.07 0.28 29.93
C GLN A 479 -16.37 -0.47 28.62
N LEU A 480 -17.05 -1.60 28.74
CA LEU A 480 -17.49 -2.44 27.64
C LEU A 480 -19.01 -2.37 27.50
N THR A 481 -19.50 -2.09 26.30
CA THR A 481 -20.91 -2.21 25.96
C THR A 481 -21.13 -3.51 25.19
N LEU A 482 -21.88 -4.47 25.74
CA LEU A 482 -22.28 -5.72 25.10
C LEU A 482 -23.73 -5.63 24.65
N GLY A 483 -24.10 -6.30 23.58
CA GLY A 483 -25.47 -6.37 23.10
C GLY A 483 -25.63 -7.26 21.87
N CYS A 484 -26.87 -7.41 21.43
CA CYS A 484 -27.22 -8.23 20.28
C CYS A 484 -27.62 -7.37 19.08
N SER A 485 -27.17 -7.75 17.89
CA SER A 485 -27.54 -7.17 16.61
C SER A 485 -28.22 -8.21 15.73
N GLN A 486 -29.41 -7.93 15.23
CA GLN A 486 -30.12 -8.82 14.33
C GLN A 486 -29.37 -8.98 13.00
N LEU A 487 -28.82 -7.88 12.46
CA LEU A 487 -28.02 -7.90 11.23
C LEU A 487 -26.82 -8.86 11.37
N GLU A 488 -26.08 -8.75 12.45
CA GLU A 488 -24.90 -9.59 12.67
C GLU A 488 -25.30 -11.05 12.99
N TRP A 489 -26.48 -11.27 13.54
CA TRP A 489 -27.01 -12.61 13.75
C TRP A 489 -27.36 -13.28 12.41
N GLU A 490 -27.98 -12.55 11.47
CA GLU A 490 -28.28 -13.03 10.12
C GLU A 490 -27.00 -13.39 9.36
N GLU A 491 -25.98 -12.55 9.46
CA GLU A 491 -24.67 -12.72 8.85
C GLU A 491 -23.74 -13.73 9.59
N ALA A 492 -24.21 -14.34 10.68
CA ALA A 492 -23.43 -15.24 11.54
C ALA A 492 -22.13 -14.63 12.09
N ASN A 493 -22.11 -13.32 12.30
CA ASN A 493 -20.99 -12.59 12.88
C ASN A 493 -21.15 -12.43 14.41
N CYS A 494 -20.02 -12.33 15.10
CA CYS A 494 -19.94 -11.95 16.51
C CYS A 494 -18.54 -11.46 16.86
N GLY A 495 -18.41 -10.81 18.00
CA GLY A 495 -17.11 -10.45 18.58
C GLY A 495 -17.01 -9.01 19.03
N MET A 496 -15.82 -8.64 19.49
CA MET A 496 -15.51 -7.32 20.05
C MET A 496 -15.02 -6.37 18.98
N PHE A 497 -15.43 -5.10 19.08
CA PHE A 497 -14.92 -3.96 18.33
C PHE A 497 -14.09 -3.10 19.28
N LEU A 498 -12.78 -3.07 19.05
CA LEU A 498 -11.82 -2.36 19.89
C LEU A 498 -11.43 -1.05 19.19
N TYR A 499 -11.67 0.05 19.87
CA TYR A 499 -11.37 1.40 19.40
C TYR A 499 -10.20 2.00 20.20
N TRP A 500 -9.41 2.84 19.54
CA TRP A 500 -8.34 3.62 20.14
C TRP A 500 -8.44 5.07 19.64
N HIS A 501 -8.55 6.03 20.55
CA HIS A 501 -8.96 7.41 20.24
C HIS A 501 -10.25 7.49 19.40
N GLY A 502 -11.19 6.57 19.69
CA GLY A 502 -12.44 6.45 18.94
C GLY A 502 -12.27 5.94 17.51
N ARG A 503 -11.08 5.45 17.11
CA ARG A 503 -10.75 4.88 15.81
C ARG A 503 -10.72 3.34 15.92
N LEU A 504 -11.46 2.64 15.06
CA LEU A 504 -11.51 1.17 15.04
C LEU A 504 -10.14 0.56 14.72
N ILE A 505 -9.62 -0.26 15.61
CA ILE A 505 -8.35 -1.00 15.45
C ILE A 505 -8.64 -2.46 15.12
N GLU A 506 -9.50 -3.13 15.89
CA GLU A 506 -9.89 -4.52 15.63
C GLU A 506 -11.41 -4.64 15.58
N ALA A 507 -11.91 -5.44 14.64
CA ALA A 507 -13.32 -5.73 14.45
C ALA A 507 -13.56 -7.24 14.52
N TYR A 508 -14.69 -7.62 15.10
CA TYR A 508 -15.09 -9.02 15.29
C TYR A 508 -14.02 -9.87 16.00
N LYS A 509 -13.33 -9.27 16.96
CA LYS A 509 -12.38 -10.01 17.81
C LYS A 509 -13.14 -10.98 18.69
N ARG A 510 -12.98 -12.26 18.44
CA ARG A 510 -13.61 -13.30 19.25
C ARG A 510 -12.82 -13.51 20.55
N VAL A 511 -13.54 -13.68 21.64
CA VAL A 511 -12.97 -13.84 22.99
C VAL A 511 -13.74 -14.92 23.76
N GLY A 512 -13.12 -15.49 24.79
CA GLY A 512 -13.76 -16.50 25.64
C GLY A 512 -14.30 -17.68 24.83
N SER A 513 -15.50 -18.13 25.16
CA SER A 513 -16.14 -19.28 24.52
C SER A 513 -16.50 -19.09 23.02
N MET A 514 -16.56 -17.84 22.54
CA MET A 514 -16.76 -17.56 21.10
C MET A 514 -15.60 -18.07 20.23
N MET A 515 -14.41 -18.27 20.79
CA MET A 515 -13.24 -18.75 20.03
C MET A 515 -13.32 -20.22 19.68
N HIS A 516 -14.02 -21.00 20.49
CA HIS A 516 -14.04 -22.47 20.38
C HIS A 516 -15.30 -23.01 19.66
N ASN A 517 -16.36 -22.20 19.58
CA ASN A 517 -17.59 -22.58 18.92
C ASN A 517 -18.07 -21.42 18.03
N GLY A 518 -18.12 -21.66 16.73
CA GLY A 518 -18.48 -20.65 15.74
C GLY A 518 -19.89 -20.09 15.87
N ASP A 519 -20.82 -20.89 16.33
CA ASP A 519 -22.22 -20.49 16.53
C ASP A 519 -22.45 -19.82 17.89
N LYS A 520 -21.58 -20.10 18.87
CA LYS A 520 -21.69 -19.47 20.19
C LYS A 520 -21.40 -17.99 20.10
N GLY A 521 -22.36 -17.19 20.50
CA GLY A 521 -22.26 -15.74 20.44
C GLY A 521 -22.75 -15.10 19.14
N ARG A 522 -23.34 -15.87 18.21
CA ARG A 522 -23.91 -15.34 16.97
C ARG A 522 -24.77 -14.10 17.22
N GLY A 523 -24.46 -12.99 16.53
CA GLY A 523 -25.14 -11.71 16.67
C GLY A 523 -24.73 -10.90 17.91
N VAL A 524 -23.86 -11.41 18.78
CA VAL A 524 -23.39 -10.67 19.96
C VAL A 524 -22.18 -9.83 19.60
N LEU A 525 -22.26 -8.54 19.87
CA LEU A 525 -21.18 -7.58 19.70
C LEU A 525 -20.80 -6.92 21.02
N GLY A 526 -19.52 -6.71 21.20
CA GLY A 526 -18.98 -5.85 22.26
C GLY A 526 -18.27 -4.63 21.65
N VAL A 527 -18.42 -3.48 22.28
CA VAL A 527 -17.82 -2.20 21.86
C VAL A 527 -17.05 -1.60 23.02
N ILE A 528 -15.76 -1.35 22.83
CA ILE A 528 -14.88 -0.80 23.86
C ILE A 528 -13.87 0.18 23.24
N ASP A 529 -13.64 1.32 23.92
CA ASP A 529 -12.50 2.20 23.65
C ASP A 529 -11.38 1.92 24.64
N VAL A 530 -10.22 1.51 24.13
CA VAL A 530 -9.06 1.10 24.93
C VAL A 530 -7.96 2.16 24.97
N THR A 531 -8.27 3.40 24.66
CA THR A 531 -7.30 4.51 24.57
C THR A 531 -6.44 4.62 25.83
N ASN A 532 -7.07 4.70 26.98
CA ASN A 532 -6.36 4.85 28.26
C ASN A 532 -5.57 3.61 28.65
N LEU A 533 -6.00 2.44 28.18
CA LEU A 533 -5.37 1.16 28.49
C LEU A 533 -4.11 0.95 27.66
N MET A 534 -4.14 1.30 26.36
CA MET A 534 -3.09 1.01 25.37
C MET A 534 -1.99 2.08 25.28
N ALA A 535 -1.80 2.86 26.33
CA ALA A 535 -0.68 3.79 26.48
C ALA A 535 -0.14 3.74 27.90
N ASP A 536 1.18 3.82 28.08
CA ASP A 536 1.82 3.96 29.37
C ASP A 536 2.05 5.44 29.75
N ASP A 537 2.50 5.66 30.98
CA ASP A 537 2.80 6.99 31.51
C ASP A 537 4.05 7.63 30.85
N ASN A 538 4.87 6.79 30.15
CA ASN A 538 6.05 7.23 29.39
C ASN A 538 5.72 7.60 27.95
N GLY A 539 4.46 7.52 27.53
CA GLY A 539 4.02 7.84 26.17
C GLY A 539 4.24 6.70 25.15
N HIS A 540 4.60 5.50 25.61
CA HIS A 540 4.61 4.31 24.77
C HIS A 540 3.18 3.86 24.45
N VAL A 541 2.94 3.45 23.19
CA VAL A 541 1.62 3.05 22.69
C VAL A 541 1.71 1.65 22.08
N TRP A 542 0.88 0.72 22.59
CA TRP A 542 0.84 -0.67 22.10
C TRP A 542 -0.10 -0.89 20.91
N VAL A 543 -0.34 0.13 20.10
CA VAL A 543 -1.03 0.02 18.82
C VAL A 543 0.00 -0.11 17.70
N HIS A 544 -0.21 -1.00 16.74
CA HIS A 544 0.67 -1.11 15.57
C HIS A 544 0.69 0.20 14.78
N ASN A 545 1.84 0.52 14.17
CA ASN A 545 2.02 1.75 13.39
C ASN A 545 1.01 1.90 12.24
N ASN A 546 0.52 0.79 11.68
CA ASN A 546 -0.51 0.75 10.64
C ASN A 546 -1.94 0.71 11.19
N LYS A 547 -2.12 0.78 12.53
CA LYS A 547 -3.42 0.77 13.22
C LYS A 547 -4.34 -0.41 12.85
N GLN A 548 -3.74 -1.58 12.56
CA GLN A 548 -4.47 -2.80 12.19
C GLN A 548 -4.38 -3.90 13.25
N GLY A 549 -4.08 -3.56 14.47
CA GLY A 549 -3.97 -4.46 15.61
C GLY A 549 -3.17 -3.85 16.75
N PHE A 550 -3.07 -4.59 17.84
CA PHE A 550 -2.30 -4.25 19.02
C PHE A 550 -1.02 -5.07 19.08
N GLN A 551 -0.01 -4.53 19.76
CA GLN A 551 1.22 -5.26 20.03
C GLN A 551 0.94 -6.33 21.11
N ASP A 552 1.66 -7.44 21.05
CA ASP A 552 1.63 -8.46 22.09
C ASP A 552 2.26 -7.88 23.37
N CYS A 553 1.45 -7.71 24.40
CA CYS A 553 1.84 -7.16 25.69
C CYS A 553 0.91 -7.64 26.80
N GLU A 554 1.39 -7.59 28.03
CA GLU A 554 0.64 -8.04 29.21
C GLU A 554 -0.72 -7.35 29.34
N VAL A 555 -0.76 -6.03 29.09
CA VAL A 555 -1.99 -5.24 29.12
C VAL A 555 -3.04 -5.75 28.14
N TYR A 556 -2.62 -6.14 26.94
CA TYR A 556 -3.52 -6.67 25.92
C TYR A 556 -4.01 -8.09 26.28
N ALA A 557 -3.14 -8.92 26.82
CA ALA A 557 -3.51 -10.26 27.29
C ALA A 557 -4.54 -10.21 28.42
N GLU A 558 -4.37 -9.33 29.42
CA GLU A 558 -5.34 -9.13 30.51
C GLU A 558 -6.66 -8.55 29.98
N LEU A 559 -6.60 -7.67 28.96
CA LEU A 559 -7.81 -7.18 28.29
C LEU A 559 -8.58 -8.33 27.61
N GLU A 560 -7.91 -9.17 26.85
CA GLU A 560 -8.54 -10.32 26.18
C GLU A 560 -9.21 -11.26 27.18
N LYS A 561 -8.55 -11.58 28.29
CA LYS A 561 -9.10 -12.40 29.37
C LYS A 561 -10.34 -11.77 29.97
N TRP A 562 -10.29 -10.48 30.34
CA TRP A 562 -11.42 -9.75 30.91
C TRP A 562 -12.61 -9.68 29.94
N LEU A 563 -12.35 -9.41 28.64
CA LEU A 563 -13.38 -9.42 27.59
C LEU A 563 -14.01 -10.82 27.46
N GLY A 564 -13.23 -11.88 27.58
CA GLY A 564 -13.71 -13.26 27.56
C GLY A 564 -14.66 -13.56 28.70
N GLU A 565 -14.28 -13.21 29.94
CA GLU A 565 -15.10 -13.40 31.14
C GLU A 565 -16.43 -12.65 31.05
N LYS A 566 -16.40 -11.38 30.58
CA LYS A 566 -17.61 -10.56 30.43
C LYS A 566 -18.52 -11.04 29.29
N SER A 567 -17.91 -11.47 28.19
CA SER A 567 -18.62 -12.08 27.08
C SER A 567 -19.34 -13.37 27.48
N ASP A 568 -18.65 -14.28 28.16
CA ASP A 568 -19.20 -15.56 28.57
C ASP A 568 -20.37 -15.37 29.53
N LYS A 569 -20.24 -14.48 30.52
CA LYS A 569 -21.33 -14.09 31.41
C LYS A 569 -22.55 -13.58 30.63
N TYR A 570 -22.32 -12.66 29.67
CA TYR A 570 -23.40 -12.11 28.85
C TYR A 570 -24.13 -13.19 28.03
N LEU A 571 -23.36 -14.14 27.46
CA LEU A 571 -23.90 -15.26 26.68
C LEU A 571 -24.79 -16.16 27.53
N ASP A 572 -24.36 -16.55 28.73
CA ASP A 572 -25.11 -17.39 29.62
C ASP A 572 -26.42 -16.73 30.12
N GLU A 573 -26.40 -15.41 30.33
CA GLU A 573 -27.57 -14.67 30.85
C GLU A 573 -28.60 -14.31 29.76
N HIS A 574 -28.20 -14.11 28.49
CA HIS A 574 -29.03 -13.44 27.48
C HIS A 574 -29.25 -14.20 26.17
N VAL A 575 -28.34 -15.12 25.75
CA VAL A 575 -28.39 -15.69 24.38
C VAL A 575 -29.49 -16.68 24.16
N ASP A 576 -29.75 -17.62 25.06
CA ASP A 576 -30.81 -18.62 24.92
C ASP A 576 -32.19 -17.96 24.73
N LYS A 577 -32.41 -16.79 25.32
CA LYS A 577 -33.65 -16.01 25.21
C LYS A 577 -33.77 -15.23 23.90
N VAL A 578 -32.64 -14.88 23.29
CA VAL A 578 -32.57 -14.10 22.03
C VAL A 578 -32.82 -15.00 20.84
N GLU A 579 -32.16 -16.14 20.80
CA GLU A 579 -32.28 -17.13 19.74
C GLU A 579 -33.71 -17.59 19.57
N LEU A 580 -34.39 -17.93 20.64
CA LEU A 580 -35.83 -18.29 20.64
C LEU A 580 -36.76 -17.14 20.17
N SER A 581 -36.38 -15.87 20.42
CA SER A 581 -37.21 -14.72 20.00
C SER A 581 -37.03 -14.41 18.51
N TRP A 582 -35.87 -14.60 17.94
CA TRP A 582 -35.59 -14.35 16.52
C TRP A 582 -36.09 -15.48 15.63
N ILE A 583 -35.91 -16.75 16.04
CA ILE A 583 -36.48 -17.91 15.36
C ILE A 583 -38.02 -17.79 15.26
N ARG A 584 -38.69 -17.32 16.33
CA ARG A 584 -40.14 -17.07 16.32
C ARG A 584 -40.58 -15.94 15.38
N LYS A 585 -39.69 -14.96 15.09
CA LYS A 585 -39.96 -13.87 14.13
C LYS A 585 -39.77 -14.29 12.68
N MET A 586 -38.84 -15.22 12.40
CA MET A 586 -38.63 -15.76 11.06
C MET A 586 -39.63 -16.83 10.66
N GLY A 587 -40.33 -17.45 11.61
CA GLY A 587 -41.37 -18.42 11.37
C GLY A 587 -42.76 -17.83 11.15
N LYS A 588 -42.87 -16.51 11.08
CA LYS A 588 -44.08 -15.76 10.68
C LYS A 588 -43.78 -14.97 9.40
#